data_27908df779cde51aeb909fecaa1ecf72
#
_entry.id   27908df779cde51aeb909fecaa1ecf72
#
_cell.length_a   1.000
_cell.length_b   1.000
_cell.length_c   1.000
_cell.angle_alpha   90.00
_cell.angle_beta   90.00
_cell.angle_gamma   90.00
#
_symmetry.space_group_name_H-M   'P 1'
#
loop_
_entity.id
_entity.type
_entity.pdbx_description
1 polymer ?
#
loop_
_entity_poly.entity_id
_entity_poly.type
_entity_poly.pdbx_seq_one_letter_code
_entity_poly.pdbx_strand_id
1 'polypeptide(L)'
;MVKTYGLTHVALAVRDVDRSSAFYRSVFGAVEVYRQNGFVQLQTPGARDVIVLEQKAKGIGKSGGIAHFGFRLRNPKDIDAAARAVKKAGGVVKEQGEFVPGEPYLFAADPDGYEVEIWYEIPTSVDKFAGTRRSRRR
;
A
#
# COMPACT_ATOMS: atom_id res chain seq x y z
N MET A 1 -23.79 16.02 -4.32
CA MET A 1 -22.46 15.64 -3.82
C MET A 1 -22.57 14.30 -3.07
N VAL A 2 -21.75 13.33 -3.45
CA VAL A 2 -21.70 12.02 -2.77
C VAL A 2 -20.75 12.12 -1.59
N LYS A 3 -21.20 11.68 -0.40
CA LYS A 3 -20.37 11.63 0.80
C LYS A 3 -19.69 10.26 0.89
N THR A 4 -18.38 10.25 0.96
CA THR A 4 -17.55 9.04 1.03
C THR A 4 -16.40 9.20 2.02
N TYR A 5 -15.66 8.13 2.26
CA TYR A 5 -14.38 8.17 2.98
C TYR A 5 -13.17 8.39 2.06
N GLY A 6 -13.42 8.77 0.80
CA GLY A 6 -12.40 8.90 -0.22
C GLY A 6 -12.12 7.56 -0.93
N LEU A 7 -11.00 7.49 -1.65
CA LEU A 7 -10.57 6.27 -2.32
C LEU A 7 -10.05 5.27 -1.27
N THR A 8 -10.73 4.13 -1.11
CA THR A 8 -10.41 3.14 -0.07
C THR A 8 -10.25 1.72 -0.58
N HIS A 9 -10.37 1.49 -1.89
CA HIS A 9 -10.46 0.14 -2.44
C HIS A 9 -9.68 0.04 -3.75
N VAL A 10 -8.89 -1.02 -3.88
CA VAL A 10 -8.27 -1.44 -5.14
C VAL A 10 -8.44 -2.94 -5.30
N ALA A 11 -8.79 -3.38 -6.50
CA ALA A 11 -8.89 -4.80 -6.87
C ALA A 11 -7.79 -5.15 -7.87
N LEU A 12 -7.04 -6.19 -7.59
CA LEU A 12 -5.91 -6.67 -8.37
C LEU A 12 -6.19 -8.08 -8.91
N ALA A 13 -6.02 -8.26 -10.21
CA ALA A 13 -5.93 -9.59 -10.80
C ALA A 13 -4.56 -10.18 -10.46
N VAL A 14 -4.52 -11.32 -9.79
CA VAL A 14 -3.28 -11.96 -9.32
C VAL A 14 -3.19 -13.39 -9.82
N ARG A 15 -1.97 -13.88 -9.96
CA ARG A 15 -1.72 -15.26 -10.39
C ARG A 15 -2.04 -16.26 -9.28
N ASP A 16 -1.73 -15.91 -8.04
CA ASP A 16 -1.87 -16.75 -6.86
C ASP A 16 -2.26 -15.86 -5.66
N VAL A 17 -3.49 -16.01 -5.18
CA VAL A 17 -3.98 -15.19 -4.05
C VAL A 17 -3.20 -15.41 -2.77
N ASP A 18 -2.67 -16.61 -2.53
CA ASP A 18 -1.91 -16.90 -1.32
C ASP A 18 -0.56 -16.21 -1.35
N ARG A 19 0.12 -16.22 -2.49
CA ARG A 19 1.39 -15.53 -2.69
C ARG A 19 1.22 -14.01 -2.55
N SER A 20 0.23 -13.42 -3.20
CA SER A 20 -0.04 -12.00 -3.13
C SER A 20 -0.49 -11.57 -1.73
N SER A 21 -1.38 -12.35 -1.09
CA SER A 21 -1.79 -12.11 0.30
C SER A 21 -0.58 -12.10 1.24
N ALA A 22 0.31 -13.08 1.12
CA ALA A 22 1.52 -13.16 1.95
C ALA A 22 2.41 -11.92 1.78
N PHE A 23 2.56 -11.41 0.55
CA PHE A 23 3.31 -10.19 0.27
C PHE A 23 2.74 -8.98 1.03
N TYR A 24 1.46 -8.66 0.83
CA TYR A 24 0.83 -7.47 1.44
C TYR A 24 0.73 -7.58 2.97
N ARG A 25 0.52 -8.78 3.51
CA ARG A 25 0.56 -9.01 4.96
C ARG A 25 1.97 -8.81 5.53
N SER A 26 2.99 -9.32 4.85
CA SER A 26 4.38 -9.24 5.32
C SER A 26 4.94 -7.81 5.23
N VAL A 27 4.64 -7.08 4.17
CA VAL A 27 5.17 -5.74 3.95
C VAL A 27 4.41 -4.69 4.76
N PHE A 28 3.07 -4.75 4.76
CA PHE A 28 2.22 -3.68 5.30
C PHE A 28 1.48 -4.05 6.58
N GLY A 29 1.60 -5.28 7.06
CA GLY A 29 0.85 -5.73 8.22
C GLY A 29 -0.66 -5.83 7.96
N ALA A 30 -1.08 -5.90 6.70
CA ALA A 30 -2.48 -6.11 6.35
C ALA A 30 -2.98 -7.44 6.90
N VAL A 31 -4.27 -7.53 7.19
CA VAL A 31 -4.92 -8.75 7.66
C VAL A 31 -5.99 -9.20 6.69
N GLU A 32 -6.17 -10.50 6.54
CA GLU A 32 -7.28 -11.03 5.77
C GLU A 32 -8.59 -10.84 6.54
N VAL A 33 -9.52 -10.11 5.93
CA VAL A 33 -10.86 -9.86 6.50
C VAL A 33 -11.94 -10.69 5.83
N TYR A 34 -11.65 -11.22 4.66
CA TYR A 34 -12.54 -12.11 3.94
C TYR A 34 -11.74 -13.02 2.99
N ARG A 35 -12.18 -14.28 2.86
CA ARG A 35 -11.58 -15.25 1.94
C ARG A 35 -12.62 -16.20 1.39
N GLN A 36 -12.53 -16.46 0.11
CA GLN A 36 -13.15 -17.61 -0.55
C GLN A 36 -12.21 -18.12 -1.65
N ASN A 37 -12.57 -19.22 -2.31
CA ASN A 37 -11.71 -19.80 -3.33
C ASN A 37 -11.36 -18.79 -4.42
N GLY A 38 -10.08 -18.52 -4.62
CA GLY A 38 -9.58 -17.57 -5.62
C GLY A 38 -9.87 -16.08 -5.34
N PHE A 39 -10.24 -15.73 -4.09
CA PHE A 39 -10.61 -14.37 -3.72
C PHE A 39 -10.20 -14.08 -2.28
N VAL A 40 -9.49 -12.98 -2.06
CA VAL A 40 -9.06 -12.52 -0.73
C VAL A 40 -9.27 -11.03 -0.61
N GLN A 41 -9.77 -10.58 0.53
CA GLN A 41 -9.76 -9.17 0.91
C GLN A 41 -8.82 -8.95 2.09
N LEU A 42 -7.96 -7.95 1.95
CA LEU A 42 -7.01 -7.52 2.97
C LEU A 42 -7.38 -6.11 3.44
N GLN A 43 -7.12 -5.83 4.71
CA GLN A 43 -7.32 -4.51 5.29
C GLN A 43 -6.17 -4.15 6.21
N THR A 44 -5.75 -2.88 6.20
CA THR A 44 -4.80 -2.34 7.18
C THR A 44 -5.52 -2.16 8.52
N PRO A 45 -4.99 -2.71 9.63
CA PRO A 45 -5.60 -2.52 10.94
C PRO A 45 -5.80 -1.04 11.29
N GLY A 46 -7.01 -0.68 11.68
CA GLY A 46 -7.38 0.70 12.04
C GLY A 46 -7.68 1.63 10.86
N ALA A 47 -7.54 1.14 9.62
CA ALA A 47 -7.88 1.88 8.40
C ALA A 47 -9.21 1.41 7.80
N ARG A 48 -9.62 2.06 6.71
CA ARG A 48 -10.82 1.70 5.92
C ARG A 48 -10.44 1.24 4.51
N ASP A 49 -9.17 0.97 4.28
CA ASP A 49 -8.70 0.47 3.01
C ASP A 49 -9.09 -1.00 2.81
N VAL A 50 -9.22 -1.39 1.56
CA VAL A 50 -9.39 -2.79 1.17
C VAL A 50 -8.57 -3.05 -0.07
N ILE A 51 -7.70 -4.06 0.00
CA ILE A 51 -7.06 -4.62 -1.18
C ILE A 51 -7.77 -5.92 -1.50
N VAL A 52 -8.39 -5.98 -2.67
CA VAL A 52 -9.04 -7.20 -3.18
C VAL A 52 -8.05 -7.92 -4.09
N LEU A 53 -7.83 -9.19 -3.84
CA LEU A 53 -7.02 -10.07 -4.67
C LEU A 53 -7.96 -11.08 -5.35
N GLU A 54 -8.00 -11.05 -6.66
CA GLU A 54 -8.80 -11.97 -7.48
C GLU A 54 -7.87 -12.84 -8.33
N GLN A 55 -7.87 -14.14 -8.11
CA GLN A 55 -7.08 -15.06 -8.92
C GLN A 55 -7.65 -15.16 -10.33
N LYS A 56 -6.86 -14.79 -11.32
CA LYS A 56 -7.26 -14.76 -12.73
C LYS A 56 -6.15 -15.29 -13.63
N ALA A 57 -6.54 -15.74 -14.83
CA ALA A 57 -5.60 -16.20 -15.84
C ALA A 57 -5.10 -15.05 -16.76
N LYS A 58 -5.79 -13.91 -16.81
CA LYS A 58 -5.52 -12.80 -17.73
C LYS A 58 -5.47 -11.47 -17.01
N GLY A 59 -4.75 -10.50 -17.57
CA GLY A 59 -4.67 -9.14 -17.07
C GLY A 59 -3.74 -8.96 -15.86
N ILE A 60 -3.03 -10.00 -15.45
CA ILE A 60 -2.14 -9.98 -14.30
C ILE A 60 -0.99 -8.98 -14.53
N GLY A 61 -0.76 -8.10 -13.56
CA GLY A 61 0.31 -7.11 -13.60
C GLY A 61 0.08 -5.93 -14.56
N LYS A 62 -1.06 -5.89 -15.25
CA LYS A 62 -1.41 -4.82 -16.18
C LYS A 62 -2.26 -3.76 -15.50
N SER A 63 -1.87 -2.51 -15.63
CA SER A 63 -2.55 -1.39 -14.95
C SER A 63 -3.57 -0.66 -15.82
N GLY A 64 -3.54 -0.84 -17.15
CA GLY A 64 -4.51 -0.24 -18.06
C GLY A 64 -4.55 1.30 -18.03
N GLY A 65 -3.42 1.95 -17.76
CA GLY A 65 -3.31 3.41 -17.65
C GLY A 65 -3.27 3.93 -16.22
N ILE A 66 -3.52 3.11 -15.21
CA ILE A 66 -3.24 3.44 -13.81
C ILE A 66 -1.73 3.22 -13.58
N ALA A 67 -0.99 4.29 -13.24
CA ALA A 67 0.46 4.21 -13.13
C ALA A 67 0.89 3.34 -11.93
N HIS A 68 0.32 3.59 -10.78
CA HIS A 68 0.61 2.86 -9.54
C HIS A 68 -0.48 3.15 -8.49
N PHE A 69 -0.42 2.45 -7.37
CA PHE A 69 -1.10 2.78 -6.14
C PHE A 69 -0.10 2.77 -4.99
N GLY A 70 -0.43 3.38 -3.87
CA GLY A 70 0.58 3.60 -2.85
C GLY A 70 0.09 3.50 -1.41
N PHE A 71 1.08 3.35 -0.53
CA PHE A 71 0.93 3.32 0.92
C PHE A 71 1.73 4.46 1.53
N ARG A 72 1.08 5.25 2.36
CA ARG A 72 1.71 6.37 3.04
C ARG A 72 2.29 5.94 4.38
N LEU A 73 3.58 6.15 4.57
CA LEU A 73 4.26 5.88 5.84
C LEU A 73 3.77 6.81 6.94
N ARG A 74 3.72 6.30 8.16
CA ARG A 74 3.50 7.13 9.36
C ARG A 74 4.76 7.88 9.79
N ASN A 75 5.94 7.33 9.48
CA ASN A 75 7.22 7.90 9.85
C ASN A 75 8.18 7.83 8.65
N PRO A 76 8.80 8.96 8.26
CA PRO A 76 9.73 8.97 7.13
C PRO A 76 10.97 8.10 7.35
N LYS A 77 11.35 7.82 8.60
CA LYS A 77 12.49 6.97 8.93
C LYS A 77 12.28 5.49 8.57
N ASP A 78 11.03 5.09 8.28
CA ASP A 78 10.71 3.70 7.99
C ASP A 78 10.93 3.30 6.52
N ILE A 79 11.39 4.23 5.66
CA ILE A 79 11.55 3.96 4.23
C ILE A 79 12.55 2.84 3.93
N ASP A 80 13.68 2.79 4.62
CA ASP A 80 14.69 1.75 4.41
C ASP A 80 14.22 0.38 4.93
N ALA A 81 13.49 0.37 6.03
CA ALA A 81 12.85 -0.85 6.54
C ALA A 81 11.78 -1.36 5.56
N ALA A 82 11.02 -0.46 4.94
CA ALA A 82 10.05 -0.80 3.90
C ALA A 82 10.73 -1.45 2.69
N ALA A 83 11.85 -0.89 2.22
CA ALA A 83 12.63 -1.47 1.13
C ALA A 83 13.09 -2.90 1.44
N ARG A 84 13.59 -3.13 2.65
CA ARG A 84 14.01 -4.48 3.10
C ARG A 84 12.82 -5.44 3.17
N ALA A 85 11.67 -4.99 3.68
CA ALA A 85 10.46 -5.80 3.79
C ALA A 85 9.94 -6.23 2.41
N VAL A 86 9.94 -5.32 1.43
CA VAL A 86 9.57 -5.61 0.03
C VAL A 86 10.44 -6.73 -0.53
N LYS A 87 11.76 -6.61 -0.42
CA LYS A 87 12.71 -7.61 -0.93
C LYS A 87 12.51 -8.97 -0.26
N LYS A 88 12.38 -8.99 1.07
CA LYS A 88 12.16 -10.22 1.85
C LYS A 88 10.86 -10.92 1.48
N ALA A 89 9.83 -10.15 1.14
CA ALA A 89 8.50 -10.68 0.78
C ALA A 89 8.37 -11.08 -0.72
N GLY A 90 9.45 -11.02 -1.49
CA GLY A 90 9.46 -11.43 -2.89
C GLY A 90 9.11 -10.33 -3.90
N GLY A 91 9.04 -9.08 -3.46
CA GLY A 91 8.94 -7.92 -4.34
C GLY A 91 10.29 -7.42 -4.83
N VAL A 92 10.27 -6.43 -5.71
CA VAL A 92 11.46 -5.80 -6.27
C VAL A 92 11.40 -4.30 -6.00
N VAL A 93 12.43 -3.74 -5.37
CA VAL A 93 12.59 -2.28 -5.25
C VAL A 93 13.15 -1.75 -6.56
N LYS A 94 12.38 -0.89 -7.24
CA LYS A 94 12.72 -0.35 -8.56
C LYS A 94 13.43 0.99 -8.48
N GLU A 95 13.01 1.84 -7.55
CA GLU A 95 13.54 3.18 -7.35
C GLU A 95 13.35 3.61 -5.91
N GLN A 96 14.30 4.37 -5.37
CA GLN A 96 14.22 4.96 -4.04
C GLN A 96 14.87 6.34 -4.05
N GLY A 97 14.25 7.31 -3.38
CA GLY A 97 14.77 8.68 -3.30
C GLY A 97 13.94 9.56 -2.36
N GLU A 98 14.03 10.86 -2.59
CA GLU A 98 13.21 11.86 -1.91
C GLU A 98 12.58 12.80 -2.96
N PHE A 99 11.29 13.09 -2.84
CA PHE A 99 10.63 14.09 -3.70
C PHE A 99 11.08 15.48 -3.34
N VAL A 100 11.10 15.77 -2.04
CA VAL A 100 11.68 16.96 -1.43
C VAL A 100 12.35 16.53 -0.12
N PRO A 101 13.26 17.33 0.46
CA PRO A 101 13.90 16.98 1.72
C PRO A 101 12.88 16.60 2.81
N GLY A 102 13.02 15.40 3.38
CA GLY A 102 12.13 14.90 4.41
C GLY A 102 10.89 14.14 3.92
N GLU A 103 10.70 13.99 2.60
CA GLU A 103 9.62 13.22 1.99
C GLU A 103 10.17 12.05 1.15
N PRO A 104 10.69 11.00 1.81
CA PRO A 104 11.23 9.85 1.11
C PRO A 104 10.16 9.03 0.42
N TYR A 105 10.54 8.37 -0.67
CA TYR A 105 9.70 7.45 -1.43
C TYR A 105 10.49 6.24 -1.91
N LEU A 106 9.77 5.19 -2.25
CA LEU A 106 10.25 4.10 -3.09
C LEU A 106 9.14 3.60 -4.01
N PHE A 107 9.52 3.14 -5.18
CA PHE A 107 8.67 2.36 -6.07
C PHE A 107 9.12 0.91 -6.05
N ALA A 108 8.16 0.02 -5.92
CA ALA A 108 8.40 -1.42 -5.86
C ALA A 108 7.47 -2.15 -6.83
N ALA A 109 7.87 -3.33 -7.27
CA ALA A 109 6.98 -4.28 -7.91
C ALA A 109 6.54 -5.33 -6.90
N ASP A 110 5.25 -5.62 -6.85
CA ASP A 110 4.72 -6.76 -6.12
C ASP A 110 5.02 -8.08 -6.87
N PRO A 111 4.67 -9.27 -6.34
CA PRO A 111 4.99 -10.53 -7.00
C PRO A 111 4.39 -10.71 -8.40
N ASP A 112 3.34 -10.00 -8.75
CA ASP A 112 2.73 -10.01 -10.08
C ASP A 112 3.24 -8.89 -11.01
N GLY A 113 4.07 -7.99 -10.50
CA GLY A 113 4.65 -6.86 -11.23
C GLY A 113 3.85 -5.56 -11.11
N TYR A 114 2.84 -5.48 -10.27
CA TYR A 114 2.14 -4.22 -10.01
C TYR A 114 3.07 -3.23 -9.33
N GLU A 115 3.06 -1.99 -9.82
CA GLU A 115 3.84 -0.92 -9.22
C GLU A 115 3.15 -0.38 -7.97
N VAL A 116 3.87 -0.43 -6.86
CA VAL A 116 3.43 0.05 -5.56
C VAL A 116 4.40 1.13 -5.11
N GLU A 117 3.87 2.30 -4.77
CA GLU A 117 4.64 3.36 -4.15
C GLU A 117 4.51 3.27 -2.63
N ILE A 118 5.63 3.44 -1.93
CA ILE A 118 5.67 3.64 -0.48
C ILE A 118 6.35 4.98 -0.27
N TRP A 119 5.66 5.92 0.40
CA TRP A 119 6.18 7.27 0.57
C TRP A 119 5.74 7.88 1.90
N TYR A 120 6.45 8.89 2.33
CA TYR A 120 6.01 9.77 3.40
C TYR A 120 5.63 11.13 2.82
N GLU A 121 4.52 11.65 3.28
CA GLU A 121 4.06 13.00 2.97
C GLU A 121 3.84 13.76 4.27
N ILE A 122 4.34 14.99 4.33
CA ILE A 122 4.04 15.89 5.45
C ILE A 122 2.52 16.09 5.51
N PRO A 123 1.88 15.92 6.69
CA PRO A 123 0.43 16.05 6.80
C PRO A 123 -0.09 17.38 6.25
N THR A 124 -1.15 17.30 5.43
CA THR A 124 -1.83 18.47 4.90
C THR A 124 -2.82 19.05 5.91
N SER A 125 -3.31 20.26 5.64
CA SER A 125 -4.30 20.93 6.51
C SER A 125 -5.65 20.20 6.61
N VAL A 126 -5.94 19.32 5.65
CA VAL A 126 -7.20 18.56 5.60
C VAL A 126 -7.05 17.09 6.03
N ASP A 127 -5.84 16.66 6.38
CA ASP A 127 -5.59 15.32 6.90
C ASP A 127 -6.30 15.12 8.24
N LYS A 128 -6.97 13.98 8.39
CA LYS A 128 -7.63 13.60 9.64
C LYS A 128 -6.67 13.60 10.84
N PHE A 129 -5.39 13.33 10.61
CA PHE A 129 -4.35 13.25 11.63
C PHE A 129 -3.59 14.56 11.86
N ALA A 130 -3.87 15.62 11.09
CA ALA A 130 -3.19 16.91 11.22
C ALA A 130 -3.47 17.61 12.57
N GLY A 131 -4.61 17.30 13.22
CA GLY A 131 -5.02 17.89 14.48
C GLY A 131 -4.39 17.32 15.75
N THR A 132 -3.72 16.18 15.69
CA THR A 132 -3.21 15.48 16.89
C THR A 132 -1.84 15.98 17.38
N ARG A 133 -1.20 16.91 16.66
CA ARG A 133 0.09 17.50 17.09
C ARG A 133 -0.02 18.71 18.02
N ARG A 134 -1.25 19.19 18.38
CA ARG A 134 -1.41 20.39 19.22
C ARG A 134 -1.53 20.13 20.72
N SER A 135 -1.44 18.93 21.24
CA SER A 135 -1.63 18.67 22.68
C SER A 135 -0.41 18.15 23.43
N ARG A 136 0.83 18.39 22.95
CA ARG A 136 2.03 18.15 23.77
C ARG A 136 2.96 19.35 23.76
N ARG A 137 2.46 20.47 24.27
CA ARG A 137 3.27 21.53 24.88
C ARG A 137 2.59 21.92 26.18
N ARG A 138 2.91 21.20 27.21
CA ARG A 138 3.00 21.69 28.61
C ARG A 138 4.09 20.91 29.31
#